data_9e74e00079239abb654f82bdb0f2455d
#
_entry.id   9e74e00079239abb654f82bdb0f2455d
#
_cell.length_a   1.000
_cell.length_b   1.000
_cell.length_c   1.000
_cell.angle_alpha   90.00
_cell.angle_beta   90.00
_cell.angle_gamma   90.00
#
_symmetry.space_group_name_H-M   'P 1'
#
loop_
_entity.id
_entity.type
_entity.pdbx_description
1 polymer ?
#
loop_
_entity_poly.entity_id
_entity_poly.type
_entity_poly.pdbx_seq_one_letter_code
_entity_poly.pdbx_strand_id
1 'polypeptide(L)'
;MLKDIFASISKPKAGPIEYVIVGLGNPGIQYEGTRHNVGFMVLDYIAKQCNVSIDRMKFKGMTCDTTLNGKRVLLLKPMTYMNLSGDSVRDAMNFSKLTPDRVIVVYDDISLQPGKLRIRLKGSHGGQNGMRSIIEQCGTDTFPRIKMGIGAKPNPGWDLADWVLSKFGTQELKPLEQAIENAYRAAALMVQNKANEAMNQYNS
;
A
#
# COMPACT_ATOMS: atom_id res chain seq x y z
N MET A 1 -2.47 37.55 8.38
CA MET A 1 -1.49 36.58 8.84
C MET A 1 -1.51 35.39 7.88
N LEU A 2 -0.66 35.43 6.86
CA LEU A 2 -0.51 34.42 5.81
C LEU A 2 0.95 33.94 5.86
N LYS A 3 1.31 33.32 6.98
CA LYS A 3 2.61 32.66 7.15
C LYS A 3 2.27 31.27 7.70
N ASP A 4 2.37 30.26 6.88
CA ASP A 4 2.55 28.83 7.19
C ASP A 4 2.01 27.91 6.07
N ILE A 5 2.09 28.35 4.80
CA ILE A 5 1.67 27.53 3.64
C ILE A 5 2.87 27.10 2.77
N PHE A 6 4.07 27.28 3.24
CA PHE A 6 5.21 26.60 2.61
C PHE A 6 5.63 25.43 3.50
N ALA A 7 4.86 24.32 3.42
CA ALA A 7 5.40 23.04 3.80
C ALA A 7 6.67 22.86 2.95
N SER A 8 7.82 22.96 3.59
CA SER A 8 9.13 22.78 2.96
C SER A 8 9.09 21.49 2.16
N ILE A 9 9.42 21.56 0.87
CA ILE A 9 9.73 20.37 0.06
C ILE A 9 10.86 19.67 0.80
N SER A 10 10.53 18.71 1.65
CA SER A 10 11.51 18.01 2.45
C SER A 10 12.27 17.08 1.52
N LYS A 11 13.51 17.48 1.18
CA LYS A 11 14.43 16.56 0.50
C LYS A 11 14.47 15.26 1.33
N PRO A 12 14.49 14.07 0.68
CA PRO A 12 14.59 12.81 1.41
C PRO A 12 15.73 12.89 2.41
N LYS A 13 15.51 12.40 3.62
CA LYS A 13 16.55 12.33 4.66
C LYS A 13 17.78 11.61 4.11
N ALA A 14 18.98 12.14 4.35
CA ALA A 14 20.22 11.46 3.97
C ALA A 14 20.36 10.14 4.74
N GLY A 15 20.92 9.11 4.10
CA GLY A 15 21.12 7.78 4.71
C GLY A 15 20.45 6.65 3.93
N PRO A 16 20.47 5.40 4.43
CA PRO A 16 19.85 4.25 3.77
C PRO A 16 18.31 4.33 3.84
N ILE A 17 17.64 3.61 2.94
CA ILE A 17 16.20 3.34 3.04
C ILE A 17 15.97 2.52 4.32
N GLU A 18 15.02 2.94 5.16
CA GLU A 18 14.69 2.29 6.42
C GLU A 18 13.42 1.43 6.29
N TYR A 19 12.53 1.76 5.34
CA TYR A 19 11.30 1.02 5.04
C TYR A 19 10.98 1.05 3.55
N VAL A 20 10.30 0.03 3.08
CA VAL A 20 9.58 0.05 1.81
C VAL A 20 8.08 0.01 2.11
N ILE A 21 7.30 0.90 1.51
CA ILE A 21 5.83 0.81 1.50
C ILE A 21 5.41 0.43 0.08
N VAL A 22 4.78 -0.72 -0.04
CA VAL A 22 4.33 -1.30 -1.30
C VAL A 22 2.82 -1.13 -1.41
N GLY A 23 2.33 -0.50 -2.46
CA GLY A 23 0.92 -0.56 -2.81
C GLY A 23 0.73 -1.56 -3.94
N LEU A 24 -0.17 -2.53 -3.77
CA LEU A 24 -0.48 -3.49 -4.82
C LEU A 24 -1.56 -2.96 -5.76
N GLY A 25 -1.43 -3.31 -7.04
CA GLY A 25 -2.32 -2.92 -8.12
C GLY A 25 -1.82 -3.45 -9.46
N ASN A 26 -2.60 -3.22 -10.51
CA ASN A 26 -2.24 -3.52 -11.89
C ASN A 26 -1.90 -2.22 -12.64
N PRO A 27 -0.87 -2.21 -13.50
CA PRO A 27 -0.54 -1.08 -14.35
C PRO A 27 -1.54 -0.95 -15.52
N GLY A 28 -1.78 0.28 -15.94
CA GLY A 28 -2.63 0.61 -17.08
C GLY A 28 -3.90 1.38 -16.71
N ILE A 29 -4.31 2.28 -17.61
CA ILE A 29 -5.43 3.19 -17.41
C ILE A 29 -6.76 2.44 -17.16
N GLN A 30 -6.93 1.25 -17.73
CA GLN A 30 -8.11 0.42 -17.54
C GLN A 30 -8.29 -0.06 -16.10
N TYR A 31 -7.21 -0.11 -15.31
CA TYR A 31 -7.24 -0.54 -13.91
C TYR A 31 -7.31 0.64 -12.92
N GLU A 32 -7.20 1.87 -13.41
CA GLU A 32 -7.29 3.06 -12.55
C GLU A 32 -8.65 3.16 -11.87
N GLY A 33 -8.62 3.37 -10.55
CA GLY A 33 -9.83 3.48 -9.73
C GLY A 33 -10.54 2.16 -9.47
N THR A 34 -9.98 1.01 -9.89
CA THR A 34 -10.55 -0.31 -9.55
C THR A 34 -10.26 -0.69 -8.10
N ARG A 35 -11.08 -1.59 -7.55
CA ARG A 35 -10.94 -2.11 -6.19
C ARG A 35 -9.57 -2.74 -5.95
N HIS A 36 -9.06 -3.47 -6.96
CA HIS A 36 -7.75 -4.13 -6.91
C HIS A 36 -6.58 -3.16 -6.88
N ASN A 37 -6.80 -1.90 -7.30
CA ASN A 37 -5.78 -0.85 -7.28
C ASN A 37 -5.83 0.04 -6.02
N VAL A 38 -6.57 -0.34 -4.99
CA VAL A 38 -6.64 0.45 -3.75
C VAL A 38 -5.27 0.65 -3.09
N GLY A 39 -4.35 -0.32 -3.22
CA GLY A 39 -2.98 -0.17 -2.77
C GLY A 39 -2.25 0.97 -3.49
N PHE A 40 -2.41 1.11 -4.80
CA PHE A 40 -1.88 2.24 -5.57
C PHE A 40 -2.47 3.57 -5.11
N MET A 41 -3.80 3.62 -4.85
CA MET A 41 -4.47 4.83 -4.36
C MET A 41 -3.91 5.30 -3.02
N VAL A 42 -3.63 4.37 -2.10
CA VAL A 42 -3.00 4.69 -0.81
C VAL A 42 -1.62 5.29 -1.00
N LEU A 43 -0.79 4.70 -1.90
CA LEU A 43 0.54 5.25 -2.17
C LEU A 43 0.49 6.63 -2.81
N ASP A 44 -0.46 6.87 -3.72
CA ASP A 44 -0.66 8.21 -4.31
C ASP A 44 -1.04 9.24 -3.24
N TYR A 45 -1.87 8.84 -2.29
CA TYR A 45 -2.22 9.68 -1.17
C TYR A 45 -1.00 9.98 -0.27
N ILE A 46 -0.20 8.95 0.06
CA ILE A 46 1.05 9.13 0.83
C ILE A 46 2.00 10.08 0.09
N ALA A 47 2.20 9.89 -1.21
CA ALA A 47 3.06 10.75 -2.02
C ALA A 47 2.58 12.21 -2.03
N LYS A 48 1.26 12.42 -2.16
CA LYS A 48 0.63 13.74 -2.07
C LYS A 48 0.88 14.39 -0.71
N GLN A 49 0.71 13.65 0.40
CA GLN A 49 0.94 14.16 1.75
C GLN A 49 2.43 14.50 2.00
N CYS A 50 3.33 13.77 1.35
CA CYS A 50 4.77 14.01 1.41
C CYS A 50 5.25 15.04 0.36
N ASN A 51 4.36 15.57 -0.48
CA ASN A 51 4.66 16.50 -1.57
C ASN A 51 5.74 15.95 -2.54
N VAL A 52 5.60 14.69 -2.95
CA VAL A 52 6.48 13.99 -3.90
C VAL A 52 5.67 13.28 -4.98
N SER A 53 6.33 12.90 -6.08
CA SER A 53 5.73 12.11 -7.17
C SER A 53 6.37 10.74 -7.26
N ILE A 54 5.55 9.70 -7.48
CA ILE A 54 6.03 8.33 -7.73
C ILE A 54 6.24 8.18 -9.23
N ASP A 55 7.41 8.57 -9.73
CA ASP A 55 7.68 8.75 -11.16
C ASP A 55 8.95 8.06 -11.67
N ARG A 56 9.71 7.38 -10.79
CA ARG A 56 10.96 6.71 -11.19
C ARG A 56 10.74 5.22 -11.40
N MET A 57 11.03 4.73 -12.60
CA MET A 57 11.02 3.30 -12.89
C MET A 57 12.24 2.62 -12.26
N LYS A 58 12.02 1.78 -11.24
CA LYS A 58 13.05 0.96 -10.58
C LYS A 58 12.42 -0.29 -9.97
N PHE A 59 13.18 -1.39 -9.89
CA PHE A 59 12.68 -2.65 -9.31
C PHE A 59 11.42 -3.18 -10.00
N LYS A 60 11.32 -3.07 -11.33
CA LYS A 60 10.10 -3.42 -12.10
C LYS A 60 8.84 -2.72 -11.58
N GLY A 61 8.99 -1.51 -11.01
CA GLY A 61 7.90 -0.74 -10.42
C GLY A 61 8.15 0.76 -10.49
N MET A 62 7.10 1.55 -10.30
CA MET A 62 7.21 2.99 -10.12
C MET A 62 7.57 3.29 -8.67
N THR A 63 8.57 4.13 -8.45
CA THR A 63 9.14 4.39 -7.12
C THR A 63 9.33 5.86 -6.84
N CYS A 64 9.39 6.17 -5.55
CA CYS A 64 9.82 7.47 -5.04
C CYS A 64 10.46 7.29 -3.65
N ASP A 65 11.58 7.97 -3.42
CA ASP A 65 12.17 8.13 -2.09
C ASP A 65 11.51 9.33 -1.39
N THR A 66 11.10 9.13 -0.15
CA THR A 66 10.56 10.22 0.68
C THR A 66 10.91 10.06 2.14
N THR A 67 10.53 11.04 2.96
CA THR A 67 10.61 10.96 4.42
C THR A 67 9.18 10.92 4.98
N LEU A 68 8.87 9.88 5.74
CA LEU A 68 7.60 9.73 6.45
C LEU A 68 7.87 9.64 7.96
N ASN A 69 7.34 10.58 8.73
CA ASN A 69 7.57 10.66 10.17
C ASN A 69 9.04 10.49 10.60
N GLY A 70 9.95 11.16 9.88
CA GLY A 70 11.39 11.15 10.17
C GLY A 70 12.14 9.90 9.70
N LYS A 71 11.47 8.94 9.04
CA LYS A 71 12.07 7.74 8.46
C LYS A 71 12.20 7.86 6.95
N ARG A 72 13.34 7.45 6.39
CA ARG A 72 13.52 7.39 4.94
C ARG A 72 12.80 6.18 4.38
N VAL A 73 11.86 6.40 3.49
CA VAL A 73 10.93 5.41 2.95
C VAL A 73 11.02 5.36 1.44
N LEU A 74 11.06 4.16 0.87
CA LEU A 74 10.81 3.92 -0.55
C LEU A 74 9.33 3.59 -0.74
N LEU A 75 8.61 4.39 -1.51
CA LEU A 75 7.28 4.06 -2.02
C LEU A 75 7.46 3.23 -3.30
N LEU A 76 6.74 2.11 -3.42
CA LEU A 76 6.85 1.19 -4.54
C LEU A 76 5.47 0.73 -5.02
N LYS A 77 5.15 1.04 -6.28
CA LYS A 77 4.03 0.46 -7.04
C LYS A 77 4.58 -0.56 -8.02
N PRO A 78 4.44 -1.88 -7.80
CA PRO A 78 4.84 -2.89 -8.77
C PRO A 78 4.15 -2.68 -10.12
N MET A 79 4.91 -2.75 -11.23
CA MET A 79 4.37 -2.63 -12.59
C MET A 79 4.38 -3.99 -13.32
N THR A 80 4.42 -5.07 -12.55
CA THR A 80 4.56 -6.47 -13.00
C THR A 80 3.22 -7.20 -13.12
N TYR A 81 2.10 -6.52 -13.06
CA TYR A 81 0.78 -7.08 -12.76
C TYR A 81 0.72 -7.76 -11.38
N MET A 82 -0.51 -7.92 -10.87
CA MET A 82 -0.76 -8.36 -9.48
C MET A 82 -0.07 -9.69 -9.15
N ASN A 83 -0.20 -10.69 -10.00
CA ASN A 83 0.32 -12.04 -9.77
C ASN A 83 1.86 -12.17 -9.81
N LEU A 84 2.57 -11.12 -10.22
CA LEU A 84 4.04 -11.06 -10.28
C LEU A 84 4.63 -9.96 -9.37
N SER A 85 3.82 -9.42 -8.45
CA SER A 85 4.24 -8.32 -7.55
C SER A 85 5.47 -8.70 -6.70
N GLY A 86 5.64 -9.97 -6.39
CA GLY A 86 6.77 -10.47 -5.61
C GLY A 86 8.13 -10.21 -6.24
N ASP A 87 8.23 -10.22 -7.56
CA ASP A 87 9.49 -9.92 -8.27
C ASP A 87 9.97 -8.50 -7.95
N SER A 88 9.06 -7.53 -8.02
CA SER A 88 9.36 -6.14 -7.73
C SER A 88 9.74 -5.93 -6.26
N VAL A 89 8.98 -6.53 -5.35
CA VAL A 89 9.19 -6.39 -3.90
C VAL A 89 10.51 -7.02 -3.48
N ARG A 90 10.80 -8.24 -3.95
CA ARG A 90 12.08 -8.92 -3.67
C ARG A 90 13.28 -8.09 -4.14
N ASP A 91 13.20 -7.55 -5.36
CA ASP A 91 14.29 -6.75 -5.93
C ASP A 91 14.52 -5.46 -5.11
N ALA A 92 13.46 -4.78 -4.68
CA ALA A 92 13.53 -3.59 -3.84
C ALA A 92 14.06 -3.88 -2.43
N MET A 93 13.59 -4.96 -1.81
CA MET A 93 14.00 -5.41 -0.48
C MET A 93 15.49 -5.76 -0.47
N ASN A 94 15.95 -6.55 -1.43
CA ASN A 94 17.36 -6.97 -1.55
C ASN A 94 18.27 -5.77 -1.80
N PHE A 95 17.91 -4.86 -2.70
CA PHE A 95 18.70 -3.65 -2.96
C PHE A 95 18.81 -2.76 -1.72
N SER A 96 17.74 -2.61 -0.97
CA SER A 96 17.71 -1.80 0.24
C SER A 96 18.29 -2.52 1.46
N LYS A 97 18.64 -3.81 1.33
CA LYS A 97 19.13 -4.69 2.41
C LYS A 97 18.18 -4.72 3.61
N LEU A 98 16.88 -4.76 3.34
CA LEU A 98 15.85 -4.77 4.38
C LEU A 98 15.37 -6.19 4.68
N THR A 99 15.00 -6.40 5.92
CA THR A 99 14.26 -7.59 6.37
C THR A 99 12.77 -7.43 6.07
N PRO A 100 11.99 -8.53 5.95
CA PRO A 100 10.56 -8.49 5.61
C PRO A 100 9.71 -7.62 6.52
N ASP A 101 10.05 -7.52 7.81
CA ASP A 101 9.37 -6.67 8.80
C ASP A 101 9.49 -5.16 8.51
N ARG A 102 10.39 -4.76 7.61
CA ARG A 102 10.57 -3.39 7.12
C ARG A 102 9.87 -3.12 5.79
N VAL A 103 9.08 -4.07 5.29
CA VAL A 103 8.33 -3.94 4.03
C VAL A 103 6.83 -3.99 4.35
N ILE A 104 6.17 -2.84 4.31
CA ILE A 104 4.73 -2.71 4.59
C ILE A 104 3.96 -2.85 3.28
N VAL A 105 3.06 -3.83 3.18
CA VAL A 105 2.29 -4.11 1.96
C VAL A 105 0.84 -3.65 2.13
N VAL A 106 0.36 -2.81 1.21
CA VAL A 106 -1.01 -2.29 1.19
C VAL A 106 -1.77 -2.92 0.02
N TYR A 107 -2.91 -3.56 0.29
CA TYR A 107 -3.69 -4.27 -0.72
C TYR A 107 -5.17 -4.44 -0.34
N ASP A 108 -5.97 -4.87 -1.31
CA ASP A 108 -7.41 -5.08 -1.20
C ASP A 108 -7.78 -6.34 -0.42
N ASP A 109 -8.86 -6.26 0.38
CA ASP A 109 -9.41 -7.41 1.11
C ASP A 109 -10.95 -7.44 0.96
N ILE A 110 -11.44 -8.52 0.33
CA ILE A 110 -12.88 -8.74 0.11
C ILE A 110 -13.66 -9.07 1.39
N SER A 111 -12.98 -9.46 2.45
CA SER A 111 -13.62 -9.81 3.74
C SER A 111 -13.97 -8.58 4.58
N LEU A 112 -13.48 -7.40 4.19
CA LEU A 112 -13.72 -6.12 4.87
C LEU A 112 -14.60 -5.22 4.00
N GLN A 113 -15.55 -4.55 4.64
CA GLN A 113 -16.39 -3.57 3.95
C GLN A 113 -15.57 -2.33 3.52
N PRO A 114 -15.97 -1.63 2.42
CA PRO A 114 -15.38 -0.35 2.06
C PRO A 114 -15.41 0.64 3.24
N GLY A 115 -14.31 1.36 3.44
CA GLY A 115 -14.15 2.24 4.60
C GLY A 115 -13.48 1.58 5.82
N LYS A 116 -13.34 0.26 5.80
CA LYS A 116 -12.64 -0.51 6.84
C LYS A 116 -11.23 -0.88 6.43
N LEU A 117 -10.33 -0.97 7.38
CA LEU A 117 -9.00 -1.51 7.16
C LEU A 117 -8.58 -2.45 8.30
N ARG A 118 -7.59 -3.30 8.02
CA ARG A 118 -7.02 -4.21 9.00
C ARG A 118 -5.52 -4.35 8.86
N ILE A 119 -4.81 -4.09 9.94
CA ILE A 119 -3.36 -4.22 10.02
C ILE A 119 -3.03 -5.57 10.61
N ARG A 120 -2.05 -6.26 10.01
CA ARG A 120 -1.46 -7.52 10.50
C ARG A 120 0.04 -7.46 10.30
N LEU A 121 0.80 -8.09 11.21
CA LEU A 121 2.27 -8.11 11.12
C LEU A 121 2.79 -9.30 10.31
N LYS A 122 1.97 -10.35 10.16
CA LYS A 122 2.26 -11.57 9.41
C LYS A 122 0.98 -12.30 9.04
N GLY A 123 1.09 -13.32 8.22
CA GLY A 123 0.00 -14.25 7.90
C GLY A 123 -0.03 -14.65 6.42
N SER A 124 -0.87 -15.63 6.07
CA SER A 124 -1.05 -16.10 4.71
C SER A 124 -1.56 -15.02 3.75
N HIS A 125 -1.54 -15.30 2.46
CA HIS A 125 -2.01 -14.37 1.43
C HIS A 125 -3.55 -14.15 1.43
N GLY A 126 -4.33 -15.04 2.08
CA GLY A 126 -5.79 -14.90 2.16
C GLY A 126 -6.51 -14.87 0.81
N GLY A 127 -5.94 -15.49 -0.23
CA GLY A 127 -6.48 -15.49 -1.60
C GLY A 127 -6.04 -14.32 -2.46
N GLN A 128 -5.39 -13.29 -1.92
CA GLN A 128 -4.89 -12.16 -2.70
C GLN A 128 -3.61 -12.53 -3.46
N ASN A 129 -3.67 -12.45 -4.80
CA ASN A 129 -2.62 -12.98 -5.68
C ASN A 129 -1.28 -12.22 -5.58
N GLY A 130 -1.32 -10.91 -5.37
CA GLY A 130 -0.10 -10.13 -5.20
C GLY A 130 0.63 -10.49 -3.91
N MET A 131 -0.11 -10.67 -2.81
CA MET A 131 0.47 -11.10 -1.55
C MET A 131 0.98 -12.54 -1.63
N ARG A 132 0.29 -13.43 -2.40
CA ARG A 132 0.80 -14.78 -2.70
C ARG A 132 2.15 -14.71 -3.40
N SER A 133 2.24 -13.92 -4.47
CA SER A 133 3.49 -13.73 -5.22
C SER A 133 4.63 -13.21 -4.32
N ILE A 134 4.35 -12.27 -3.42
CA ILE A 134 5.36 -11.76 -2.48
C ILE A 134 5.84 -12.87 -1.54
N ILE A 135 4.94 -13.63 -0.94
CA ILE A 135 5.29 -14.72 -0.03
C ILE A 135 6.12 -15.79 -0.74
N GLU A 136 5.73 -16.19 -1.95
CA GLU A 136 6.45 -17.19 -2.75
C GLU A 136 7.84 -16.71 -3.15
N GLN A 137 7.97 -15.48 -3.65
CA GLN A 137 9.25 -14.93 -4.11
C GLN A 137 10.22 -14.59 -2.97
N CYS A 138 9.72 -14.28 -1.79
CA CYS A 138 10.56 -13.92 -0.63
C CYS A 138 10.71 -15.06 0.40
N GLY A 139 9.96 -16.18 0.25
CA GLY A 139 10.06 -17.35 1.12
C GLY A 139 9.55 -17.13 2.56
N THR A 140 8.71 -16.12 2.79
CA THR A 140 8.21 -15.78 4.14
C THR A 140 6.88 -15.05 4.08
N ASP A 141 6.08 -15.16 5.13
CA ASP A 141 4.81 -14.46 5.32
C ASP A 141 4.87 -13.34 6.38
N THR A 142 6.07 -13.00 6.87
CA THR A 142 6.28 -12.06 7.98
C THR A 142 6.31 -10.59 7.53
N PHE A 143 5.53 -10.25 6.52
CA PHE A 143 5.37 -8.87 6.06
C PHE A 143 4.28 -8.16 6.84
N PRO A 144 4.54 -6.99 7.46
CA PRO A 144 3.51 -6.07 7.92
C PRO A 144 2.61 -5.64 6.75
N ARG A 145 1.30 -5.62 6.98
CA ARG A 145 0.33 -5.33 5.93
C ARG A 145 -0.82 -4.49 6.41
N ILE A 146 -1.31 -3.64 5.51
CA ILE A 146 -2.54 -2.88 5.67
C ILE A 146 -3.52 -3.40 4.62
N LYS A 147 -4.54 -4.12 5.07
CA LYS A 147 -5.61 -4.66 4.25
C LYS A 147 -6.72 -3.63 4.12
N MET A 148 -7.05 -3.24 2.89
CA MET A 148 -8.08 -2.25 2.58
C MET A 148 -9.37 -2.96 2.20
N GLY A 149 -10.46 -2.67 2.91
CA GLY A 149 -11.75 -3.25 2.63
C GLY A 149 -12.32 -2.79 1.29
N ILE A 150 -12.68 -3.75 0.46
CA ILE A 150 -13.35 -3.53 -0.83
C ILE A 150 -14.73 -4.17 -0.92
N GLY A 151 -15.17 -4.85 0.13
CA GLY A 151 -16.43 -5.58 0.19
C GLY A 151 -16.42 -6.91 -0.52
N ALA A 152 -17.28 -7.81 -0.08
CA ALA A 152 -17.55 -9.05 -0.78
C ALA A 152 -18.30 -8.78 -2.09
N LYS A 153 -18.16 -9.68 -3.07
CA LYS A 153 -18.95 -9.60 -4.30
C LYS A 153 -20.45 -9.65 -3.96
N PRO A 154 -21.27 -8.79 -4.59
CA PRO A 154 -22.67 -8.63 -4.23
C PRO A 154 -23.54 -9.85 -4.59
N ASN A 155 -23.08 -10.65 -5.53
CA ASN A 155 -23.76 -11.84 -5.99
C ASN A 155 -22.78 -13.02 -6.04
N PRO A 156 -23.08 -14.18 -5.44
CA PRO A 156 -22.25 -15.37 -5.51
C PRO A 156 -21.88 -15.81 -6.93
N GLY A 157 -22.75 -15.53 -7.92
CA GLY A 157 -22.51 -15.84 -9.34
C GLY A 157 -21.51 -14.94 -10.05
N TRP A 158 -21.11 -13.82 -9.47
CA TRP A 158 -20.07 -12.96 -10.08
C TRP A 158 -18.70 -13.64 -10.02
N ASP A 159 -17.92 -13.47 -11.09
CA ASP A 159 -16.51 -13.83 -11.04
C ASP A 159 -15.78 -12.90 -10.05
N LEU A 160 -14.88 -13.47 -9.26
CA LEU A 160 -14.11 -12.67 -8.30
C LEU A 160 -13.17 -11.70 -9.00
N ALA A 161 -12.60 -12.11 -10.15
CA ALA A 161 -11.73 -11.23 -10.93
C ALA A 161 -12.50 -10.00 -11.44
N ASP A 162 -13.72 -10.19 -11.96
CA ASP A 162 -14.57 -9.07 -12.39
C ASP A 162 -14.91 -8.14 -11.23
N TRP A 163 -15.17 -8.69 -10.04
CA TRP A 163 -15.46 -7.88 -8.85
C TRP A 163 -14.28 -7.02 -8.44
N VAL A 164 -13.08 -7.58 -8.28
CA VAL A 164 -11.90 -6.81 -7.86
C VAL A 164 -11.44 -5.83 -8.93
N LEU A 165 -11.71 -6.09 -10.20
CA LEU A 165 -11.44 -5.17 -11.31
C LEU A 165 -12.55 -4.13 -11.54
N SER A 166 -13.67 -4.20 -10.83
CA SER A 166 -14.71 -3.18 -10.87
C SER A 166 -14.30 -1.92 -10.10
N LYS A 167 -14.95 -0.80 -10.43
CA LYS A 167 -14.75 0.49 -9.72
C LYS A 167 -15.62 0.54 -8.47
N PHE A 168 -15.25 1.39 -7.52
CA PHE A 168 -16.09 1.71 -6.37
C PHE A 168 -17.34 2.49 -6.80
N GLY A 169 -18.48 2.15 -6.20
CA GLY A 169 -19.72 2.91 -6.38
C GLY A 169 -19.67 4.26 -5.66
N THR A 170 -20.50 5.21 -6.09
CA THR A 170 -20.52 6.58 -5.55
C THR A 170 -20.69 6.62 -4.04
N GLN A 171 -21.51 5.71 -3.47
CA GLN A 171 -21.73 5.64 -2.02
C GLN A 171 -20.51 5.12 -1.24
N GLU A 172 -19.60 4.43 -1.92
CA GLU A 172 -18.38 3.86 -1.31
C GLU A 172 -17.20 4.84 -1.33
N LEU A 173 -17.26 5.90 -2.15
CA LEU A 173 -16.12 6.83 -2.33
C LEU A 173 -15.75 7.55 -1.04
N LYS A 174 -16.72 8.11 -0.32
CA LYS A 174 -16.45 8.82 0.93
C LYS A 174 -15.87 7.91 2.04
N PRO A 175 -16.43 6.71 2.30
CA PRO A 175 -15.79 5.72 3.16
C PRO A 175 -14.38 5.31 2.70
N LEU A 176 -14.15 5.15 1.40
CA LEU A 176 -12.86 4.82 0.83
C LEU A 176 -11.81 5.91 1.09
N GLU A 177 -12.16 7.17 0.85
CA GLU A 177 -11.28 8.31 1.13
C GLU A 177 -10.83 8.33 2.59
N GLN A 178 -11.76 8.12 3.54
CA GLN A 178 -11.43 8.03 4.94
C GLN A 178 -10.52 6.84 5.27
N ALA A 179 -10.75 5.68 4.65
CA ALA A 179 -9.89 4.51 4.82
C ALA A 179 -8.48 4.73 4.26
N ILE A 180 -8.36 5.43 3.12
CA ILE A 180 -7.06 5.80 2.53
C ILE A 180 -6.28 6.74 3.48
N GLU A 181 -6.95 7.74 4.05
CA GLU A 181 -6.33 8.62 5.05
C GLU A 181 -5.90 7.84 6.30
N ASN A 182 -6.74 6.94 6.80
CA ASN A 182 -6.41 6.09 7.93
C ASN A 182 -5.23 5.14 7.62
N ALA A 183 -5.14 4.61 6.41
CA ALA A 183 -4.01 3.78 5.96
C ALA A 183 -2.69 4.58 5.93
N TYR A 184 -2.73 5.83 5.47
CA TYR A 184 -1.57 6.74 5.55
C TYR A 184 -1.13 6.96 7.00
N ARG A 185 -2.06 7.29 7.91
CA ARG A 185 -1.77 7.51 9.33
C ARG A 185 -1.23 6.24 9.99
N ALA A 186 -1.80 5.09 9.66
CA ALA A 186 -1.32 3.79 10.13
C ALA A 186 0.11 3.50 9.64
N ALA A 187 0.39 3.70 8.35
CA ALA A 187 1.74 3.53 7.79
C ALA A 187 2.75 4.46 8.48
N ALA A 188 2.36 5.70 8.77
CA ALA A 188 3.18 6.68 9.48
C ALA A 188 3.54 6.25 10.93
N LEU A 189 2.65 5.55 11.63
CA LEU A 189 2.94 4.92 12.92
C LEU A 189 3.83 3.68 12.75
N MET A 190 3.53 2.84 11.75
CA MET A 190 4.26 1.58 11.54
C MET A 190 5.74 1.82 11.23
N VAL A 191 6.08 2.83 10.44
CA VAL A 191 7.49 3.19 10.17
C VAL A 191 8.22 3.73 11.41
N GLN A 192 7.50 4.12 12.46
CA GLN A 192 8.05 4.49 13.75
C GLN A 192 8.17 3.31 14.74
N ASN A 193 7.98 2.06 14.29
CA ASN A 193 7.88 0.85 15.12
C ASN A 193 6.67 0.85 16.08
N LYS A 194 5.60 1.62 15.77
CA LYS A 194 4.37 1.74 16.56
C LYS A 194 3.22 0.93 15.95
N ALA A 195 3.50 -0.27 15.43
CA ALA A 195 2.50 -1.07 14.75
C ALA A 195 1.34 -1.50 15.69
N ASN A 196 1.59 -1.75 16.98
CA ASN A 196 0.53 -2.05 17.94
C ASN A 196 -0.41 -0.85 18.14
N GLU A 197 0.14 0.36 18.20
CA GLU A 197 -0.66 1.60 18.29
C GLU A 197 -1.51 1.77 17.02
N ALA A 198 -0.93 1.55 15.84
CA ALA A 198 -1.65 1.57 14.58
C ALA A 198 -2.79 0.52 14.54
N MET A 199 -2.55 -0.70 15.01
CA MET A 199 -3.58 -1.74 15.11
C MET A 199 -4.71 -1.35 16.06
N ASN A 200 -4.40 -0.77 17.22
CA ASN A 200 -5.41 -0.35 18.18
C ASN A 200 -6.28 0.81 17.68
N GLN A 201 -5.70 1.73 16.90
CA GLN A 201 -6.42 2.91 16.41
C GLN A 201 -7.24 2.64 15.16
N TYR A 202 -6.74 1.77 14.25
CA TYR A 202 -7.29 1.68 12.89
C TYR A 202 -7.88 0.32 12.52
N ASN A 203 -7.64 -0.76 13.28
CA ASN A 203 -8.33 -2.03 13.01
C ASN A 203 -9.82 -1.90 13.29
N SER A 204 -10.64 -2.32 12.34
CA SER A 204 -12.10 -2.22 12.41
C SER A 204 -12.78 -3.46 11.83
#